data_ad1b19cc36c7eaf5269812cdbed2b033
#
_entry.id   ad1b19cc36c7eaf5269812cdbed2b033
#
_cell.length_a   1.000
_cell.length_b   1.000
_cell.length_c   1.000
_cell.angle_alpha   90.00
_cell.angle_beta   90.00
_cell.angle_gamma   90.00
#
_symmetry.space_group_name_H-M   'P 1'
#
loop_
_entity.id
_entity.type
_entity.pdbx_description
1 polymer ?
#
loop_
_entity_poly.entity_id
_entity_poly.type
_entity_poly.pdbx_seq_one_letter_code
_entity_poly.pdbx_strand_id
1 'polypeptide(L)'
;MEEGLVSVIMPTYNSGRFLAQSIDSILNQSYKHLELLVTDDCSSDSYTIAILKHYAEKDNRVKVVYLKENKGPGVARNNAIERAQGQYIAFCDSDDRWMEDKLEIQLTAMKEGGYALCCSSYLISDNNDKVIGVNMSPQRITFNMMKRDNKIGCLTAVYDIRALGKKYFMPTIRKRQDWALFIAITRDCQVACGIQKPLAYYRKRNDSISSQKMHLIKYNIAVYRQCLHFSKLKSIMYFTFFFLPTYGLKTIKKKMDSYRYIHK
;
A
#
# COMPACT_ATOMS: atom_id res chain seq x y z
N MET A 1 -8.87 10.29 -17.71
CA MET A 1 -8.18 10.66 -16.45
C MET A 1 -8.69 12.01 -16.03
N GLU A 2 -9.27 12.09 -14.85
CA GLU A 2 -9.86 13.29 -14.27
C GLU A 2 -8.84 14.01 -13.38
N GLU A 3 -8.61 15.29 -13.62
CA GLU A 3 -7.62 16.09 -12.91
C GLU A 3 -8.00 16.26 -11.43
N GLY A 4 -7.01 16.06 -10.56
CA GLY A 4 -7.20 16.12 -9.11
C GLY A 4 -7.94 14.94 -8.50
N LEU A 5 -8.67 14.14 -9.23
CA LEU A 5 -9.38 12.98 -8.69
C LEU A 5 -8.38 11.92 -8.17
N VAL A 6 -8.65 11.41 -6.96
CA VAL A 6 -7.90 10.30 -6.36
C VAL A 6 -8.70 9.02 -6.48
N SER A 7 -8.18 8.03 -7.21
CA SER A 7 -8.73 6.67 -7.22
C SER A 7 -8.07 5.84 -6.10
N VAL A 8 -8.85 5.51 -5.08
CA VAL A 8 -8.40 4.68 -3.96
C VAL A 8 -8.66 3.22 -4.28
N ILE A 9 -7.61 2.41 -4.26
CA ILE A 9 -7.62 0.99 -4.63
C ILE A 9 -7.74 0.15 -3.36
N MET A 10 -8.83 -0.61 -3.25
CA MET A 10 -9.08 -1.49 -2.09
C MET A 10 -9.38 -2.92 -2.54
N PRO A 11 -8.43 -3.86 -2.38
CA PRO A 11 -8.74 -5.28 -2.49
C PRO A 11 -9.44 -5.74 -1.21
N THR A 12 -10.44 -6.60 -1.32
CA THR A 12 -11.07 -7.22 -0.16
C THR A 12 -11.29 -8.72 -0.36
N TYR A 13 -11.21 -9.48 0.72
CA TYR A 13 -11.54 -10.90 0.78
C TYR A 13 -11.85 -11.31 2.22
N ASN A 14 -13.10 -11.68 2.51
CA ASN A 14 -13.56 -12.10 3.83
C ASN A 14 -13.11 -11.13 4.95
N SER A 15 -13.33 -9.82 4.74
CA SER A 15 -12.80 -8.74 5.58
C SER A 15 -13.87 -8.04 6.43
N GLY A 16 -15.07 -8.61 6.56
CA GLY A 16 -16.24 -7.96 7.16
C GLY A 16 -15.97 -7.28 8.51
N ARG A 17 -15.11 -7.87 9.35
CA ARG A 17 -14.79 -7.34 10.68
C ARG A 17 -14.24 -5.90 10.66
N PHE A 18 -13.44 -5.52 9.65
CA PHE A 18 -12.72 -4.24 9.62
C PHE A 18 -13.11 -3.36 8.44
N LEU A 19 -13.80 -3.93 7.45
CA LEU A 19 -14.09 -3.32 6.17
C LEU A 19 -14.84 -2.00 6.27
N ALA A 20 -15.89 -1.93 7.09
CA ALA A 20 -16.66 -0.71 7.31
C ALA A 20 -15.77 0.44 7.80
N GLN A 21 -14.94 0.18 8.82
CA GLN A 21 -14.03 1.15 9.39
C GLN A 21 -12.98 1.64 8.38
N SER A 22 -12.50 0.73 7.51
CA SER A 22 -11.57 1.07 6.43
C SER A 22 -12.23 1.97 5.39
N ILE A 23 -13.44 1.64 4.93
CA ILE A 23 -14.21 2.46 3.98
C ILE A 23 -14.52 3.84 4.57
N ASP A 24 -15.03 3.89 5.81
CA ASP A 24 -15.33 5.16 6.49
C ASP A 24 -14.11 6.07 6.58
N SER A 25 -12.92 5.53 6.87
CA SER A 25 -11.69 6.31 6.94
C SER A 25 -11.28 6.96 5.60
N ILE A 26 -11.70 6.38 4.49
CA ILE A 26 -11.47 6.91 3.14
C ILE A 26 -12.54 7.95 2.78
N LEU A 27 -13.82 7.65 3.01
CA LEU A 27 -14.92 8.56 2.68
C LEU A 27 -14.91 9.83 3.51
N ASN A 28 -14.35 9.77 4.73
CA ASN A 28 -14.21 10.89 5.66
C ASN A 28 -12.91 11.70 5.47
N GLN A 29 -12.11 11.44 4.43
CA GLN A 29 -10.93 12.27 4.14
C GLN A 29 -11.32 13.75 3.99
N SER A 30 -10.45 14.68 4.44
CA SER A 30 -10.62 16.13 4.22
C SER A 30 -10.69 16.45 2.73
N TYR A 31 -9.87 15.78 1.94
CA TYR A 31 -9.89 15.84 0.48
C TYR A 31 -11.04 15.01 -0.10
N LYS A 32 -12.10 15.69 -0.59
CA LYS A 32 -13.37 15.04 -1.01
C LYS A 32 -13.38 14.53 -2.45
N HIS A 33 -12.49 14.99 -3.32
CA HIS A 33 -12.45 14.63 -4.74
C HIS A 33 -11.77 13.27 -4.92
N LEU A 34 -12.47 12.21 -4.54
CA LEU A 34 -11.98 10.83 -4.58
C LEU A 34 -13.08 9.86 -5.06
N GLU A 35 -12.64 8.73 -5.61
CA GLU A 35 -13.44 7.52 -5.82
C GLU A 35 -12.79 6.36 -5.06
N LEU A 36 -13.61 5.46 -4.51
CA LEU A 36 -13.16 4.23 -3.86
C LEU A 36 -13.50 3.02 -4.74
N LEU A 37 -12.48 2.39 -5.28
CA LEU A 37 -12.59 1.25 -6.16
C LEU A 37 -12.30 -0.04 -5.39
N VAL A 38 -13.37 -0.69 -4.94
CA VAL A 38 -13.26 -1.96 -4.24
C VAL A 38 -13.34 -3.11 -5.24
N THR A 39 -12.42 -4.06 -5.11
CA THR A 39 -12.53 -5.34 -5.83
C THR A 39 -12.57 -6.47 -4.79
N ASP A 40 -13.71 -7.12 -4.72
CA ASP A 40 -13.93 -8.30 -3.90
C ASP A 40 -13.37 -9.54 -4.60
N ASP A 41 -12.41 -10.20 -3.98
CA ASP A 41 -11.71 -11.36 -4.51
C ASP A 41 -12.45 -12.68 -4.21
N CYS A 42 -13.76 -12.70 -4.53
CA CYS A 42 -14.66 -13.84 -4.33
C CYS A 42 -14.86 -14.20 -2.84
N SER A 43 -15.30 -13.22 -2.03
CA SER A 43 -15.64 -13.48 -0.63
C SER A 43 -16.80 -14.47 -0.49
N SER A 44 -16.66 -15.41 0.43
CA SER A 44 -17.73 -16.31 0.89
C SER A 44 -18.42 -15.82 2.15
N ASP A 45 -17.86 -14.84 2.84
CA ASP A 45 -18.42 -14.21 4.02
C ASP A 45 -19.56 -13.26 3.66
N SER A 46 -20.80 -13.63 4.06
CA SER A 46 -22.01 -12.84 3.79
C SER A 46 -21.95 -11.44 4.43
N TYR A 47 -21.25 -11.28 5.53
CA TYR A 47 -21.11 -10.00 6.22
C TYR A 47 -20.23 -9.03 5.38
N THR A 48 -19.12 -9.50 4.81
CA THR A 48 -18.33 -8.72 3.85
C THR A 48 -19.20 -8.24 2.69
N ILE A 49 -19.98 -9.15 2.08
CA ILE A 49 -20.85 -8.82 0.93
C ILE A 49 -21.93 -7.80 1.30
N ALA A 50 -22.55 -7.96 2.48
CA ALA A 50 -23.57 -7.01 2.96
C ALA A 50 -23.00 -5.60 3.15
N ILE A 51 -21.81 -5.46 3.75
CA ILE A 51 -21.13 -4.18 3.91
C ILE A 51 -20.86 -3.54 2.55
N LEU A 52 -20.29 -4.29 1.60
CA LEU A 52 -19.98 -3.76 0.27
C LEU A 52 -21.20 -3.24 -0.47
N LYS A 53 -22.32 -3.99 -0.44
CA LYS A 53 -23.59 -3.56 -1.02
C LYS A 53 -24.09 -2.28 -0.37
N HIS A 54 -24.12 -2.24 0.97
CA HIS A 54 -24.58 -1.07 1.73
C HIS A 54 -23.81 0.19 1.33
N TYR A 55 -22.47 0.14 1.29
CA TYR A 55 -21.66 1.33 0.95
C TYR A 55 -21.79 1.72 -0.52
N ALA A 56 -21.90 0.77 -1.44
CA ALA A 56 -22.12 1.06 -2.87
C ALA A 56 -23.47 1.73 -3.15
N GLU A 57 -24.51 1.40 -2.37
CA GLU A 57 -25.83 2.03 -2.46
C GLU A 57 -25.87 3.41 -1.78
N LYS A 58 -25.12 3.57 -0.66
CA LYS A 58 -25.14 4.78 0.17
C LYS A 58 -24.28 5.92 -0.39
N ASP A 59 -23.16 5.63 -1.03
CA ASP A 59 -22.19 6.64 -1.50
C ASP A 59 -21.73 6.33 -2.92
N ASN A 60 -22.04 7.22 -3.87
CA ASN A 60 -21.74 7.08 -5.29
C ASN A 60 -20.23 7.07 -5.62
N ARG A 61 -19.39 7.49 -4.68
CA ARG A 61 -17.93 7.38 -4.80
C ARG A 61 -17.44 5.95 -4.65
N VAL A 62 -18.22 5.05 -4.03
CA VAL A 62 -17.86 3.64 -3.80
C VAL A 62 -18.32 2.79 -4.98
N LYS A 63 -17.36 2.20 -5.69
CA LYS A 63 -17.60 1.36 -6.86
C LYS A 63 -17.06 -0.05 -6.60
N VAL A 64 -17.94 -1.02 -6.46
CA VAL A 64 -17.59 -2.41 -6.12
C VAL A 64 -17.66 -3.32 -7.34
N VAL A 65 -16.65 -4.19 -7.49
CA VAL A 65 -16.65 -5.31 -8.44
C VAL A 65 -16.37 -6.60 -7.70
N TYR A 66 -17.15 -7.64 -7.99
CA TYR A 66 -16.99 -8.98 -7.41
C TYR A 66 -16.35 -9.90 -8.44
N LEU A 67 -15.21 -10.51 -8.09
CA LEU A 67 -14.58 -11.52 -8.93
C LEU A 67 -15.30 -12.87 -8.77
N LYS A 68 -15.27 -13.69 -9.83
CA LYS A 68 -15.90 -15.01 -9.85
C LYS A 68 -15.06 -16.08 -9.11
N GLU A 69 -13.79 -15.83 -8.88
CA GLU A 69 -12.83 -16.74 -8.22
C GLU A 69 -11.76 -15.95 -7.46
N ASN A 70 -11.22 -16.53 -6.39
CA ASN A 70 -10.14 -15.93 -5.62
C ASN A 70 -8.81 -16.05 -6.38
N LYS A 71 -8.29 -14.89 -6.84
CA LYS A 71 -7.03 -14.77 -7.58
C LYS A 71 -5.93 -14.06 -6.79
N GLY A 72 -6.23 -13.66 -5.57
CA GLY A 72 -5.32 -12.98 -4.66
C GLY A 72 -5.31 -11.46 -4.80
N PRO A 73 -4.77 -10.77 -3.77
CA PRO A 73 -4.87 -9.30 -3.65
C PRO A 73 -4.22 -8.52 -4.79
N GLY A 74 -3.25 -9.08 -5.48
CA GLY A 74 -2.61 -8.43 -6.62
C GLY A 74 -3.53 -8.31 -7.83
N VAL A 75 -4.28 -9.36 -8.13
CA VAL A 75 -5.26 -9.36 -9.22
C VAL A 75 -6.42 -8.43 -8.87
N ALA A 76 -6.90 -8.48 -7.62
CA ALA A 76 -7.94 -7.58 -7.14
C ALA A 76 -7.51 -6.10 -7.24
N ARG A 77 -6.27 -5.76 -6.83
CA ARG A 77 -5.74 -4.40 -7.00
C ARG A 77 -5.62 -4.02 -8.48
N ASN A 78 -5.14 -4.90 -9.34
CA ASN A 78 -5.00 -4.62 -10.77
C ASN A 78 -6.35 -4.35 -11.43
N ASN A 79 -7.40 -5.12 -11.09
CA ASN A 79 -8.75 -4.87 -11.55
C ASN A 79 -9.25 -3.47 -11.15
N ALA A 80 -8.97 -3.04 -9.91
CA ALA A 80 -9.32 -1.70 -9.46
C ALA A 80 -8.48 -0.61 -10.15
N ILE A 81 -7.15 -0.81 -10.32
CA ILE A 81 -6.25 0.13 -11.02
C ILE A 81 -6.70 0.32 -12.48
N GLU A 82 -7.11 -0.74 -13.15
CA GLU A 82 -7.58 -0.67 -14.53
C GLU A 82 -8.79 0.25 -14.68
N ARG A 83 -9.76 0.17 -13.74
CA ARG A 83 -10.98 0.98 -13.70
C ARG A 83 -10.76 2.43 -13.22
N ALA A 84 -9.63 2.73 -12.61
CA ALA A 84 -9.33 4.04 -12.03
C ALA A 84 -9.42 5.16 -13.06
N GLN A 85 -10.14 6.23 -12.73
CA GLN A 85 -10.35 7.40 -13.58
C GLN A 85 -9.53 8.61 -13.12
N GLY A 86 -9.04 8.58 -11.88
CA GLY A 86 -8.32 9.70 -11.26
C GLY A 86 -6.91 9.90 -11.79
N GLN A 87 -6.42 11.12 -11.60
CA GLN A 87 -5.01 11.48 -11.79
C GLN A 87 -4.11 10.74 -10.81
N TYR A 88 -4.58 10.58 -9.57
CA TYR A 88 -3.82 9.94 -8.50
C TYR A 88 -4.35 8.55 -8.20
N ILE A 89 -3.44 7.62 -7.96
CA ILE A 89 -3.76 6.29 -7.43
C ILE A 89 -3.23 6.21 -5.99
N ALA A 90 -4.12 5.87 -5.07
CA ALA A 90 -3.81 5.59 -3.68
C ALA A 90 -4.22 4.17 -3.30
N PHE A 91 -3.62 3.58 -2.27
CA PHE A 91 -3.89 2.21 -1.84
C PHE A 91 -4.32 2.17 -0.38
N CYS A 92 -5.38 1.43 -0.09
CA CYS A 92 -5.79 1.10 1.27
C CYS A 92 -6.29 -0.35 1.30
N ASP A 93 -5.71 -1.17 2.16
CA ASP A 93 -6.20 -2.53 2.34
C ASP A 93 -7.46 -2.52 3.24
N SER A 94 -8.33 -3.50 3.09
CA SER A 94 -9.65 -3.55 3.72
C SER A 94 -9.63 -3.77 5.24
N ASP A 95 -8.46 -3.91 5.83
CA ASP A 95 -8.22 -4.00 7.29
C ASP A 95 -7.39 -2.84 7.86
N ASP A 96 -6.93 -1.90 7.00
CA ASP A 96 -6.17 -0.72 7.36
C ASP A 96 -7.07 0.53 7.43
N ARG A 97 -6.57 1.64 8.00
CA ARG A 97 -7.28 2.92 8.11
C ARG A 97 -6.39 4.09 7.77
N TRP A 98 -7.00 5.16 7.26
CA TRP A 98 -6.33 6.43 7.04
C TRP A 98 -6.66 7.46 8.12
N MET A 99 -5.75 8.39 8.39
CA MET A 99 -6.04 9.62 9.11
C MET A 99 -6.75 10.60 8.18
N GLU A 100 -7.62 11.44 8.72
CA GLU A 100 -8.52 12.32 7.97
C GLU A 100 -7.80 13.25 7.00
N ASP A 101 -6.62 13.75 7.36
CA ASP A 101 -5.81 14.72 6.61
C ASP A 101 -4.78 14.08 5.64
N LYS A 102 -4.83 12.74 5.46
CA LYS A 102 -3.79 12.02 4.72
C LYS A 102 -3.68 12.47 3.27
N LEU A 103 -4.77 12.46 2.52
CA LEU A 103 -4.73 12.78 1.09
C LEU A 103 -4.33 14.25 0.87
N GLU A 104 -4.88 15.18 1.63
CA GLU A 104 -4.56 16.60 1.53
C GLU A 104 -3.07 16.86 1.75
N ILE A 105 -2.49 16.34 2.83
CA ILE A 105 -1.07 16.50 3.14
C ILE A 105 -0.19 15.88 2.05
N GLN A 106 -0.52 14.68 1.57
CA GLN A 106 0.30 14.02 0.56
C GLN A 106 0.23 14.70 -0.80
N LEU A 107 -0.97 15.09 -1.25
CA LEU A 107 -1.14 15.78 -2.52
C LEU A 107 -0.48 17.15 -2.53
N THR A 108 -0.56 17.91 -1.42
CA THR A 108 0.15 19.16 -1.24
C THR A 108 1.67 18.95 -1.36
N ALA A 109 2.22 17.99 -0.62
CA ALA A 109 3.66 17.68 -0.69
C ALA A 109 4.11 17.23 -2.09
N MET A 110 3.27 16.44 -2.80
CA MET A 110 3.56 16.03 -4.18
C MET A 110 3.59 17.23 -5.13
N LYS A 111 2.61 18.13 -5.00
CA LYS A 111 2.47 19.30 -5.86
C LYS A 111 3.60 20.32 -5.64
N GLU A 112 3.87 20.67 -4.39
CA GLU A 112 4.92 21.62 -4.03
C GLU A 112 6.33 21.13 -4.34
N GLY A 113 6.57 19.82 -4.11
CA GLY A 113 7.87 19.20 -4.33
C GLY A 113 8.11 18.61 -5.72
N GLY A 114 7.09 18.62 -6.60
CA GLY A 114 7.17 18.02 -7.94
C GLY A 114 7.35 16.49 -7.90
N TYR A 115 6.81 15.81 -6.89
CA TYR A 115 6.98 14.35 -6.73
C TYR A 115 5.86 13.56 -7.41
N ALA A 116 6.24 12.57 -8.21
CA ALA A 116 5.30 11.65 -8.85
C ALA A 116 4.88 10.48 -7.97
N LEU A 117 5.56 10.25 -6.84
CA LEU A 117 5.26 9.22 -5.85
C LEU A 117 5.48 9.77 -4.45
N CYS A 118 4.51 9.57 -3.57
CA CYS A 118 4.57 9.95 -2.17
C CYS A 118 4.13 8.78 -1.27
N CYS A 119 4.70 8.70 -0.10
CA CYS A 119 4.20 7.85 0.99
C CYS A 119 4.35 8.56 2.33
N SER A 120 3.86 7.94 3.40
CA SER A 120 4.00 8.50 4.75
C SER A 120 4.46 7.46 5.76
N SER A 121 4.82 7.92 6.96
CA SER A 121 4.87 7.07 8.14
C SER A 121 3.46 6.53 8.46
N TYR A 122 3.38 5.47 9.24
CA TYR A 122 2.12 4.91 9.71
C TYR A 122 2.25 4.31 11.10
N LEU A 123 1.16 4.33 11.83
CA LEU A 123 1.03 3.66 13.12
C LEU A 123 0.73 2.18 12.90
N ILE A 124 1.16 1.37 13.86
CA ILE A 124 0.85 -0.06 13.88
C ILE A 124 -0.13 -0.27 15.03
N SER A 125 -1.31 -0.78 14.71
CA SER A 125 -2.32 -1.13 15.70
C SER A 125 -2.53 -2.64 15.80
N ASP A 126 -3.04 -3.10 16.93
CA ASP A 126 -3.55 -4.45 17.09
C ASP A 126 -5.01 -4.56 16.60
N ASN A 127 -5.65 -5.72 16.84
CA ASN A 127 -7.04 -5.98 16.45
C ASN A 127 -8.08 -5.15 17.25
N ASN A 128 -7.67 -4.49 18.33
CA ASN A 128 -8.50 -3.65 19.19
C ASN A 128 -8.18 -2.15 18.99
N ASP A 129 -7.54 -1.81 17.88
CA ASP A 129 -7.12 -0.44 17.54
C ASP A 129 -6.11 0.22 18.50
N LYS A 130 -5.54 -0.54 19.43
CA LYS A 130 -4.46 -0.04 20.29
C LYS A 130 -3.19 0.13 19.46
N VAL A 131 -2.59 1.31 19.52
CA VAL A 131 -1.30 1.58 18.88
C VAL A 131 -0.18 0.84 19.61
N ILE A 132 0.52 -0.02 18.90
CA ILE A 132 1.61 -0.86 19.40
C ILE A 132 2.96 -0.55 18.75
N GLY A 133 3.03 0.46 17.90
CA GLY A 133 4.26 0.91 17.28
C GLY A 133 4.06 1.87 16.12
N VAL A 134 5.18 2.26 15.53
CA VAL A 134 5.23 3.15 14.37
C VAL A 134 6.21 2.62 13.33
N ASN A 135 5.95 2.91 12.07
CA ASN A 135 6.90 2.74 10.99
C ASN A 135 7.19 4.09 10.35
N MET A 136 8.40 4.60 10.61
CA MET A 136 8.82 5.91 10.11
C MET A 136 9.30 5.83 8.66
N SER A 137 8.76 6.68 7.81
CA SER A 137 9.19 6.82 6.42
C SER A 137 10.48 7.64 6.32
N PRO A 138 11.46 7.28 5.47
CA PRO A 138 12.53 8.20 5.09
C PRO A 138 11.93 9.41 4.32
N GLN A 139 12.50 10.61 4.47
CA GLN A 139 12.03 11.82 3.75
C GLN A 139 12.17 11.68 2.23
N ARG A 140 13.25 11.06 1.78
CA ARG A 140 13.52 10.76 0.36
C ARG A 140 13.72 9.28 0.17
N ILE A 141 13.06 8.72 -0.81
CA ILE A 141 13.13 7.28 -1.12
C ILE A 141 13.57 7.16 -2.57
N THR A 142 14.77 6.62 -2.79
CA THR A 142 15.35 6.45 -4.11
C THR A 142 15.17 5.02 -4.62
N PHE A 143 15.28 4.84 -5.94
CA PHE A 143 15.32 3.52 -6.56
C PHE A 143 16.39 2.59 -5.94
N ASN A 144 17.57 3.13 -5.60
CA ASN A 144 18.62 2.35 -4.94
C ASN A 144 18.22 1.87 -3.53
N MET A 145 17.46 2.67 -2.79
CA MET A 145 16.92 2.26 -1.48
C MET A 145 15.86 1.18 -1.68
N MET A 146 14.97 1.34 -2.64
CA MET A 146 13.90 0.37 -2.94
C MET A 146 14.43 -0.97 -3.43
N LYS A 147 15.54 -1.01 -4.16
CA LYS A 147 16.20 -2.27 -4.51
C LYS A 147 16.70 -3.06 -3.30
N ARG A 148 17.08 -2.38 -2.22
CA ARG A 148 17.64 -3.04 -1.04
C ARG A 148 16.57 -3.56 -0.08
N ASP A 149 15.43 -2.86 0.04
CA ASP A 149 14.29 -3.25 0.86
C ASP A 149 13.08 -2.37 0.54
N ASN A 150 11.87 -2.88 0.76
CA ASN A 150 10.65 -2.08 0.64
C ASN A 150 10.61 -0.97 1.71
N LYS A 151 10.65 0.30 1.27
CA LYS A 151 10.57 1.50 2.13
C LYS A 151 9.18 2.11 2.15
N ILE A 152 8.28 1.67 1.26
CA ILE A 152 6.95 2.24 1.07
C ILE A 152 5.90 1.27 1.59
N GLY A 153 5.13 1.68 2.58
CA GLY A 153 3.95 0.94 3.02
C GLY A 153 2.81 1.09 2.02
N CYS A 154 2.24 -0.02 1.53
CA CYS A 154 1.20 0.01 0.51
C CYS A 154 0.06 0.96 0.88
N LEU A 155 -0.47 0.85 2.11
CA LEU A 155 -1.55 1.69 2.64
C LEU A 155 -1.27 3.20 2.65
N THR A 156 0.01 3.59 2.50
CA THR A 156 0.40 5.01 2.54
C THR A 156 0.74 5.59 1.16
N ALA A 157 0.88 4.74 0.15
CA ALA A 157 1.37 5.17 -1.16
C ALA A 157 0.32 5.94 -1.95
N VAL A 158 0.76 7.01 -2.61
CA VAL A 158 0.01 7.77 -3.62
C VAL A 158 0.94 8.06 -4.79
N TYR A 159 0.51 7.76 -6.02
CA TYR A 159 1.29 8.14 -7.21
C TYR A 159 0.44 8.90 -8.24
N ASP A 160 1.10 9.76 -9.02
CA ASP A 160 0.50 10.60 -10.04
C ASP A 160 0.69 9.96 -11.43
N ILE A 161 -0.44 9.53 -12.05
CA ILE A 161 -0.44 8.94 -13.39
C ILE A 161 0.00 9.96 -14.45
N ARG A 162 -0.37 11.25 -14.28
CA ARG A 162 -0.05 12.30 -15.24
C ARG A 162 1.46 12.55 -15.27
N ALA A 163 2.08 12.65 -14.10
CA ALA A 163 3.53 12.84 -13.99
C ALA A 163 4.33 11.63 -14.50
N LEU A 164 3.79 10.41 -14.38
CA LEU A 164 4.43 9.16 -14.79
C LEU A 164 4.08 8.72 -16.21
N GLY A 165 3.07 9.33 -16.84
CA GLY A 165 2.59 9.02 -18.18
C GLY A 165 1.84 7.69 -18.32
N LYS A 166 1.65 6.92 -17.26
CA LYS A 166 1.00 5.60 -17.29
C LYS A 166 0.52 5.13 -15.93
N LYS A 167 -0.39 4.16 -15.94
CA LYS A 167 -0.74 3.34 -14.77
C LYS A 167 0.32 2.25 -14.56
N TYR A 168 0.56 1.87 -13.30
CA TYR A 168 1.41 0.76 -12.92
C TYR A 168 0.58 -0.36 -12.32
N PHE A 169 0.90 -1.61 -12.66
CA PHE A 169 0.17 -2.79 -12.20
C PHE A 169 1.04 -3.68 -11.32
N MET A 170 0.40 -4.38 -10.38
CA MET A 170 1.05 -5.38 -9.56
C MET A 170 1.55 -6.53 -10.45
N PRO A 171 2.79 -7.00 -10.31
CA PRO A 171 3.26 -8.17 -11.05
C PRO A 171 2.59 -9.46 -10.56
N THR A 172 2.67 -10.52 -11.34
CA THR A 172 2.08 -11.85 -11.05
C THR A 172 2.82 -12.63 -9.96
N ILE A 173 3.55 -11.96 -9.09
CA ILE A 173 4.20 -12.55 -7.91
C ILE A 173 3.17 -12.66 -6.79
N ARG A 174 2.99 -13.82 -6.17
CA ARG A 174 1.94 -14.03 -5.17
C ARG A 174 2.10 -13.18 -3.88
N LYS A 175 3.33 -12.81 -3.51
CA LYS A 175 3.66 -11.94 -2.36
C LYS A 175 4.71 -10.91 -2.78
N ARG A 176 4.83 -9.76 -2.08
CA ARG A 176 5.75 -8.67 -2.41
C ARG A 176 5.40 -7.90 -3.69
N GLN A 177 4.17 -7.99 -4.12
CA GLN A 177 3.66 -7.30 -5.30
C GLN A 177 3.77 -5.78 -5.18
N ASP A 178 3.44 -5.24 -3.99
CA ASP A 178 3.59 -3.84 -3.62
C ASP A 178 5.04 -3.37 -3.75
N TRP A 179 5.99 -4.14 -3.21
CA TRP A 179 7.40 -3.82 -3.34
C TRP A 179 7.85 -3.77 -4.80
N ALA A 180 7.46 -4.74 -5.59
CA ALA A 180 7.79 -4.79 -7.01
C ALA A 180 7.17 -3.62 -7.80
N LEU A 181 5.92 -3.26 -7.50
CA LEU A 181 5.25 -2.09 -8.05
C LEU A 181 6.03 -0.80 -7.75
N PHE A 182 6.36 -0.57 -6.48
CA PHE A 182 7.07 0.64 -6.08
C PHE A 182 8.53 0.69 -6.55
N ILE A 183 9.19 -0.46 -6.76
CA ILE A 183 10.48 -0.50 -7.47
C ILE A 183 10.32 0.04 -8.89
N ALA A 184 9.29 -0.39 -9.63
CA ALA A 184 9.06 0.07 -10.99
C ALA A 184 8.77 1.59 -11.03
N ILE A 185 7.88 2.08 -10.15
CA ILE A 185 7.57 3.51 -10.08
C ILE A 185 8.80 4.33 -9.69
N THR A 186 9.54 3.92 -8.65
CA THR A 186 10.75 4.66 -8.23
C THR A 186 11.89 4.60 -9.24
N ARG A 187 11.94 3.58 -10.10
CA ARG A 187 12.87 3.55 -11.23
C ARG A 187 12.56 4.67 -12.24
N ASP A 188 11.27 4.90 -12.51
CA ASP A 188 10.84 5.85 -13.52
C ASP A 188 10.85 7.30 -12.96
N CYS A 189 10.42 7.53 -11.71
CA CYS A 189 10.43 8.87 -11.08
C CYS A 189 11.73 9.21 -10.32
N GLN A 190 12.67 8.27 -10.19
CA GLN A 190 13.97 8.37 -9.48
C GLN A 190 13.87 8.60 -7.97
N VAL A 191 12.96 9.46 -7.49
CA VAL A 191 12.80 9.83 -6.08
C VAL A 191 11.32 9.91 -5.72
N ALA A 192 10.96 9.30 -4.59
CA ALA A 192 9.66 9.46 -3.95
C ALA A 192 9.78 10.33 -2.68
N CYS A 193 8.72 11.08 -2.39
CA CYS A 193 8.56 11.84 -1.15
C CYS A 193 8.12 10.91 -0.01
N GLY A 194 8.73 11.02 1.16
CA GLY A 194 8.30 10.34 2.37
C GLY A 194 7.96 11.33 3.49
N ILE A 195 6.69 11.39 3.86
CA ILE A 195 6.19 12.22 4.94
C ILE A 195 6.44 11.52 6.27
N GLN A 196 7.13 12.20 7.18
CA GLN A 196 7.48 11.61 8.47
C GLN A 196 6.32 11.60 9.47
N LYS A 197 5.28 12.42 9.28
CA LYS A 197 4.03 12.34 10.06
C LYS A 197 3.33 11.02 9.76
N PRO A 198 2.91 10.23 10.76
CA PRO A 198 2.02 9.10 10.54
C PRO A 198 0.68 9.60 9.97
N LEU A 199 0.22 9.00 8.86
CA LEU A 199 -1.03 9.36 8.20
C LEU A 199 -1.97 8.17 7.98
N ALA A 200 -1.60 6.99 8.49
CA ALA A 200 -2.41 5.78 8.40
C ALA A 200 -2.16 4.84 9.58
N TYR A 201 -3.08 3.89 9.76
CA TYR A 201 -2.99 2.80 10.73
C TYR A 201 -2.88 1.48 9.98
N TYR A 202 -1.77 0.78 10.15
CA TYR A 202 -1.58 -0.59 9.70
C TYR A 202 -2.05 -1.55 10.79
N ARG A 203 -3.05 -2.38 10.50
CA ARG A 203 -3.53 -3.39 11.44
C ARG A 203 -2.67 -4.64 11.39
N LYS A 204 -1.98 -4.91 12.50
CA LYS A 204 -1.17 -6.13 12.64
C LYS A 204 -2.06 -7.29 13.09
N ARG A 205 -2.35 -8.21 12.17
CA ARG A 205 -3.12 -9.42 12.43
C ARG A 205 -2.20 -10.64 12.49
N ASN A 206 -2.58 -11.64 13.31
CA ASN A 206 -1.81 -12.90 13.41
C ASN A 206 -1.97 -13.79 12.17
N ASP A 207 -3.11 -13.69 11.49
CA ASP A 207 -3.49 -14.42 10.28
C ASP A 207 -3.09 -13.73 8.97
N SER A 208 -2.32 -12.63 9.03
CA SER A 208 -1.94 -11.86 7.85
C SER A 208 -1.01 -12.66 6.91
N ILE A 209 -1.17 -12.42 5.61
CA ILE A 209 -0.35 -13.05 4.53
C ILE A 209 1.16 -12.84 4.76
N SER A 210 1.53 -11.77 5.46
CA SER A 210 2.92 -11.39 5.74
C SER A 210 3.52 -12.02 7.00
N SER A 211 2.75 -12.77 7.80
CA SER A 211 3.20 -13.33 9.10
C SER A 211 4.30 -14.39 8.96
N GLN A 212 4.31 -15.18 7.89
CA GLN A 212 5.26 -16.29 7.67
C GLN A 212 6.56 -15.81 7.00
N LYS A 213 7.54 -15.38 7.79
CA LYS A 213 8.80 -14.76 7.30
C LYS A 213 9.67 -15.69 6.44
N MET A 214 9.80 -16.95 6.79
CA MET A 214 10.64 -17.93 6.04
C MET A 214 10.16 -18.12 4.61
N HIS A 215 8.84 -18.17 4.40
CA HIS A 215 8.26 -18.30 3.07
C HIS A 215 8.45 -17.05 2.17
N LEU A 216 8.84 -15.89 2.76
CA LEU A 216 9.04 -14.65 1.99
C LEU A 216 10.36 -14.62 1.21
N ILE A 217 11.35 -15.44 1.57
CA ILE A 217 12.67 -15.46 0.90
C ILE A 217 12.53 -15.70 -0.60
N LYS A 218 11.78 -16.72 -0.99
CA LYS A 218 11.55 -17.05 -2.41
C LYS A 218 10.91 -15.89 -3.19
N TYR A 219 10.00 -15.14 -2.55
CA TYR A 219 9.35 -13.99 -3.18
C TYR A 219 10.26 -12.78 -3.26
N ASN A 220 11.15 -12.57 -2.26
CA ASN A 220 12.17 -11.53 -2.35
C ASN A 220 13.13 -11.79 -3.53
N ILE A 221 13.56 -13.05 -3.71
CA ILE A 221 14.38 -13.45 -4.88
C ILE A 221 13.59 -13.30 -6.18
N ALA A 222 12.28 -13.64 -6.18
CA ALA A 222 11.43 -13.46 -7.35
C ALA A 222 11.32 -11.99 -7.79
N VAL A 223 11.25 -11.04 -6.85
CA VAL A 223 11.28 -9.59 -7.17
C VAL A 223 12.56 -9.24 -7.93
N TYR A 224 13.73 -9.69 -7.48
CA TYR A 224 15.00 -9.42 -8.17
C TYR A 224 15.04 -10.04 -9.57
N ARG A 225 14.54 -11.26 -9.72
CA ARG A 225 14.55 -11.96 -11.01
C ARG A 225 13.54 -11.40 -12.00
N GLN A 226 12.29 -11.20 -11.58
CA GLN A 226 11.18 -10.86 -12.47
C GLN A 226 11.06 -9.34 -12.70
N CYS A 227 11.37 -8.51 -11.69
CA CYS A 227 11.17 -7.07 -11.77
C CYS A 227 12.47 -6.29 -12.06
N LEU A 228 13.62 -6.83 -11.66
CA LEU A 228 14.93 -6.24 -11.93
C LEU A 228 15.74 -7.01 -12.97
N HIS A 229 15.22 -8.13 -13.47
CA HIS A 229 15.86 -8.98 -14.48
C HIS A 229 17.27 -9.45 -14.09
N PHE A 230 17.53 -9.64 -12.79
CA PHE A 230 18.82 -10.16 -12.32
C PHE A 230 18.94 -11.66 -12.62
N SER A 231 20.17 -12.12 -12.91
CA SER A 231 20.47 -13.56 -12.96
C SER A 231 20.20 -14.21 -11.58
N LYS A 232 20.06 -15.54 -11.55
CA LYS A 232 19.84 -16.29 -10.29
C LYS A 232 20.93 -15.99 -9.26
N LEU A 233 22.21 -16.04 -9.68
CA LEU A 233 23.35 -15.77 -8.81
C LEU A 233 23.32 -14.33 -8.28
N LYS A 234 23.14 -13.34 -9.17
CA LYS A 234 23.04 -11.93 -8.79
C LYS A 234 21.89 -11.66 -7.82
N SER A 235 20.74 -12.34 -8.00
CA SER A 235 19.58 -12.21 -7.10
C SER A 235 19.89 -12.74 -5.70
N ILE A 236 20.56 -13.87 -5.59
CA ILE A 236 20.98 -14.45 -4.31
C ILE A 236 22.02 -13.56 -3.63
N MET A 237 23.04 -13.11 -4.35
CA MET A 237 24.04 -12.17 -3.82
C MET A 237 23.39 -10.89 -3.32
N TYR A 238 22.48 -10.31 -4.11
CA TYR A 238 21.81 -9.07 -3.75
C TYR A 238 20.91 -9.24 -2.52
N PHE A 239 20.20 -10.37 -2.43
CA PHE A 239 19.41 -10.72 -1.26
C PHE A 239 20.29 -10.85 -0.01
N THR A 240 21.41 -11.58 -0.09
CA THR A 240 22.28 -11.86 1.06
C THR A 240 23.02 -10.61 1.53
N PHE A 241 23.66 -9.87 0.62
CA PHE A 241 24.57 -8.78 0.99
C PHE A 241 23.90 -7.41 1.11
N PHE A 242 22.72 -7.21 0.50
CA PHE A 242 22.05 -5.90 0.55
C PHE A 242 20.69 -5.98 1.26
N PHE A 243 19.84 -6.96 0.93
CA PHE A 243 18.52 -7.03 1.54
C PHE A 243 18.60 -7.42 3.01
N LEU A 244 19.25 -8.53 3.36
CA LEU A 244 19.28 -9.03 4.75
C LEU A 244 19.87 -8.01 5.74
N PRO A 245 21.03 -7.37 5.48
CA PRO A 245 21.55 -6.33 6.38
C PRO A 245 20.62 -5.13 6.51
N THR A 246 20.07 -4.65 5.38
CA THR A 246 19.15 -3.51 5.37
C THR A 246 17.85 -3.82 6.13
N TYR A 247 17.32 -5.02 5.97
CA TYR A 247 16.13 -5.49 6.68
C TYR A 247 16.37 -5.64 8.18
N GLY A 248 17.54 -6.15 8.57
CA GLY A 248 17.96 -6.24 9.98
C GLY A 248 18.02 -4.86 10.65
N LEU A 249 18.74 -3.91 10.05
CA LEU A 249 18.82 -2.53 10.53
C LEU A 249 17.45 -1.84 10.59
N LYS A 250 16.62 -2.02 9.56
CA LYS A 250 15.24 -1.50 9.54
C LYS A 250 14.42 -2.05 10.71
N THR A 251 14.55 -3.34 11.01
CA THR A 251 13.81 -3.99 12.10
C THR A 251 14.21 -3.43 13.45
N ILE A 252 15.52 -3.22 13.68
CA ILE A 252 16.04 -2.60 14.91
C ILE A 252 15.54 -1.16 15.03
N LYS A 253 15.72 -0.36 13.97
CA LYS A 253 15.25 1.04 13.95
C LYS A 253 13.75 1.13 14.22
N LYS A 254 12.94 0.29 13.59
CA LYS A 254 11.48 0.26 13.81
C LYS A 254 11.11 -0.02 15.27
N LYS A 255 11.84 -0.93 15.95
CA LYS A 255 11.64 -1.20 17.38
C LYS A 255 11.97 0.03 18.23
N MET A 256 13.11 0.68 17.94
CA MET A 256 13.53 1.90 18.64
C MET A 256 12.55 3.05 18.44
N ASP A 257 12.13 3.29 17.19
CA ASP A 257 11.17 4.35 16.86
C ASP A 257 9.82 4.08 17.54
N SER A 258 9.34 2.82 17.53
CA SER A 258 8.12 2.41 18.22
C SER A 258 8.21 2.61 19.73
N TYR A 259 9.32 2.22 20.36
CA TYR A 259 9.53 2.44 21.79
C TYR A 259 9.46 3.94 22.13
N ARG A 260 10.19 4.77 21.39
CA ARG A 260 10.19 6.23 21.58
C ARG A 260 8.83 6.87 21.35
N TYR A 261 8.05 6.34 20.38
CA TYR A 261 6.73 6.89 20.06
C TYR A 261 5.69 6.57 21.14
N ILE A 262 5.75 5.38 21.73
CA ILE A 262 4.77 4.91 22.73
C ILE A 262 5.05 5.51 24.12
N HIS A 263 6.33 5.84 24.41
CA HIS A 263 6.75 6.34 25.73
C HIS A 263 7.05 7.86 25.73
N LYS A 264 6.57 8.59 24.72
CA LYS A 264 6.44 10.05 24.74
C LYS A 264 5.16 10.46 25.44
#